data_c85a1c17850fbb2040063dc604eccbf8
#
_entry.id   c85a1c17850fbb2040063dc604eccbf8
#
_cell.length_a   1.000
_cell.length_b   1.000
_cell.length_c   1.000
_cell.angle_alpha   90.00
_cell.angle_beta   90.00
_cell.angle_gamma   90.00
#
_symmetry.space_group_name_H-M   'P 1'
#
loop_
_entity.id
_entity.type
_entity.pdbx_description
1 polymer ?
#
loop_
_entity_poly.entity_id
_entity_poly.type
_entity_poly.pdbx_seq_one_letter_code
_entity_poly.pdbx_strand_id
1 'polypeptide(L)'
;TVRGRKNYKVEFINMTHSTIQSAIVAVHTREGIVLYANDYKLDNSPVLGDKPNYKRLKELSRQGIKALIVDCLYASDDRKTPSEKIARGLLEDVFFTTDNRNSGMIVTTFSSHIARLKSITEFGKRLGREVVFLGRSLNKYVTAARNVGACPFIKDIRLFTFRKQLEKNLKRINRDKRKYLIVCTGHQGEPGSILDRISRGQLPLKLDKE
;
A
#
# COMPACT_ATOMS: atom_id res chain seq x y z
N THR A 1 -1.84 26.93 8.33
CA THR A 1 -1.27 27.90 9.29
C THR A 1 -1.76 27.53 10.68
N VAL A 2 -0.87 27.10 11.55
CA VAL A 2 -1.20 26.84 12.96
C VAL A 2 -1.18 28.18 13.70
N ARG A 3 -2.33 28.60 14.26
CA ARG A 3 -2.45 29.83 15.06
C ARG A 3 -1.88 29.58 16.46
N GLY A 4 -0.68 30.10 16.71
CA GLY A 4 -0.15 30.40 18.03
C GLY A 4 0.14 31.90 18.12
N ARG A 5 0.75 32.40 19.18
CA ARG A 5 1.21 33.80 19.29
C ARG A 5 2.19 34.25 18.16
N LYS A 6 2.67 33.28 17.35
CA LYS A 6 3.50 33.52 16.15
C LYS A 6 3.00 32.58 15.04
N ASN A 7 2.85 33.10 13.83
CA ASN A 7 2.50 32.30 12.65
C ASN A 7 3.77 31.61 12.11
N TYR A 8 3.71 30.30 11.95
CA TYR A 8 4.73 29.53 11.24
C TYR A 8 4.23 29.17 9.83
N LYS A 9 5.12 29.26 8.85
CA LYS A 9 4.87 28.71 7.52
C LYS A 9 5.16 27.21 7.57
N VAL A 10 4.18 26.41 7.20
CA VAL A 10 4.32 24.95 7.05
C VAL A 10 4.12 24.60 5.59
N GLU A 11 5.02 23.79 5.05
CA GLU A 11 5.03 23.37 3.66
C GLU A 11 5.08 21.84 3.59
N PHE A 12 4.24 21.25 2.72
CA PHE A 12 4.23 19.82 2.43
C PHE A 12 4.94 19.56 1.10
N ILE A 13 5.96 18.71 1.11
CA ILE A 13 6.80 18.40 -0.04
C ILE A 13 6.54 16.96 -0.42
N ASN A 14 6.03 16.71 -1.64
CA ASN A 14 5.71 15.37 -2.10
C ASN A 14 6.90 14.42 -1.98
N MET A 15 6.61 13.24 -1.43
CA MET A 15 7.55 12.15 -1.25
C MET A 15 6.87 10.82 -1.57
N THR A 16 7.66 9.82 -1.90
CA THR A 16 7.18 8.46 -2.11
C THR A 16 7.28 7.62 -0.84
N HIS A 17 6.27 6.81 -0.59
CA HIS A 17 6.23 5.75 0.41
C HIS A 17 5.15 4.72 0.03
N SER A 18 4.80 3.78 0.93
CA SER A 18 3.73 2.80 0.73
C SER A 18 2.36 3.45 0.55
N THR A 19 2.07 4.50 1.30
CA THR A 19 0.88 5.33 1.13
C THR A 19 1.16 6.42 0.10
N ILE A 20 0.28 6.55 -0.89
CA ILE A 20 0.38 7.62 -1.88
C ILE A 20 0.16 9.00 -1.27
N GLN A 21 0.74 10.03 -1.88
CA GLN A 21 0.72 11.42 -1.39
C GLN A 21 1.39 11.59 -0.01
N SER A 22 2.36 10.73 0.30
CA SER A 22 3.24 10.97 1.45
C SER A 22 4.00 12.28 1.27
N ALA A 23 4.28 12.96 2.37
CA ALA A 23 4.95 14.25 2.32
C ALA A 23 5.98 14.40 3.43
N ILE A 24 7.09 15.07 3.09
CA ILE A 24 7.98 15.70 4.05
C ILE A 24 7.37 17.04 4.46
N VAL A 25 7.43 17.35 5.74
CA VAL A 25 6.92 18.62 6.28
C VAL A 25 8.08 19.56 6.56
N ALA A 26 8.09 20.73 5.95
CA ALA A 26 9.02 21.79 6.26
C ALA A 26 8.36 22.87 7.13
N VAL A 27 8.91 23.10 8.31
CA VAL A 27 8.47 24.17 9.22
C VAL A 27 9.50 25.29 9.14
N HIS A 28 9.09 26.45 8.63
CA HIS A 28 9.96 27.62 8.52
C HIS A 28 9.94 28.39 9.85
N THR A 29 11.10 28.49 10.48
CA THR A 29 11.30 29.24 11.73
C THR A 29 12.21 30.45 11.50
N ARG A 30 12.41 31.27 12.51
CA ARG A 30 13.35 32.40 12.44
C ARG A 30 14.81 31.93 12.43
N GLU A 31 15.08 30.80 13.05
CA GLU A 31 16.41 30.22 13.18
C GLU A 31 16.80 29.31 12.00
N GLY A 32 15.87 29.09 11.07
CA GLY A 32 16.04 28.20 9.90
C GLY A 32 14.89 27.24 9.73
N ILE A 33 15.06 26.26 8.83
CA ILE A 33 14.02 25.31 8.46
C ILE A 33 14.21 24.01 9.26
N VAL A 34 13.12 23.50 9.85
CA VAL A 34 13.05 22.17 10.40
C VAL A 34 12.33 21.27 9.40
N LEU A 35 13.00 20.21 8.94
CA LEU A 35 12.39 19.17 8.09
C LEU A 35 12.00 17.97 8.92
N TYR A 36 10.74 17.56 8.81
CA TYR A 36 10.22 16.30 9.35
C TYR A 36 9.90 15.37 8.20
N ALA A 37 10.73 14.34 8.03
CA ALA A 37 10.66 13.45 6.88
C ALA A 37 9.72 12.26 7.06
N ASN A 38 9.30 11.93 8.30
CA ASN A 38 8.48 10.75 8.58
C ASN A 38 9.02 9.51 7.86
N ASP A 39 8.17 8.53 7.56
CA ASP A 39 8.52 7.39 6.72
C ASP A 39 8.60 7.83 5.24
N TYR A 40 9.71 7.54 4.59
CA TYR A 40 9.92 7.91 3.19
C TYR A 40 10.70 6.86 2.42
N LYS A 41 10.56 6.91 1.11
CA LYS A 41 11.31 6.11 0.15
C LYS A 41 11.72 6.98 -1.03
N LEU A 42 12.98 6.95 -1.41
CA LEU A 42 13.48 7.69 -2.57
C LEU A 42 13.23 6.88 -3.86
N ASP A 43 11.95 6.71 -4.22
CA ASP A 43 11.54 5.95 -5.39
C ASP A 43 11.41 6.85 -6.63
N ASN A 44 12.30 6.67 -7.59
CA ASN A 44 12.31 7.41 -8.85
C ASN A 44 11.42 6.79 -9.95
N SER A 45 10.81 5.64 -9.68
CA SER A 45 9.94 4.93 -10.61
C SER A 45 8.69 4.38 -9.89
N PRO A 46 7.89 5.26 -9.25
CA PRO A 46 6.66 4.83 -8.60
C PRO A 46 5.66 4.31 -9.64
N VAL A 47 4.87 3.30 -9.28
CA VAL A 47 3.81 2.74 -10.13
C VAL A 47 2.53 3.57 -10.08
N LEU A 48 2.37 4.35 -9.02
CA LEU A 48 1.23 5.25 -8.80
C LEU A 48 1.70 6.46 -7.99
N GLY A 49 1.17 7.63 -8.32
CA GLY A 49 1.57 8.90 -7.70
C GLY A 49 2.82 9.50 -8.34
N ASP A 50 3.26 10.63 -7.81
CA ASP A 50 4.38 11.41 -8.33
C ASP A 50 5.71 10.98 -7.71
N LYS A 51 6.80 11.26 -8.42
CA LYS A 51 8.18 11.12 -7.91
C LYS A 51 8.42 12.10 -6.76
N PRO A 52 9.42 11.82 -5.88
CA PRO A 52 9.84 12.78 -4.87
C PRO A 52 10.17 14.16 -5.47
N ASN A 53 9.74 15.20 -4.80
CA ASN A 53 10.05 16.58 -5.25
C ASN A 53 11.47 17.00 -4.86
N TYR A 54 12.47 16.38 -5.50
CA TYR A 54 13.89 16.68 -5.26
C TYR A 54 14.24 18.12 -5.54
N LYS A 55 13.58 18.76 -6.52
CA LYS A 55 13.82 20.18 -6.84
C LYS A 55 13.53 21.04 -5.61
N ARG A 56 12.37 20.81 -4.99
CA ARG A 56 11.98 21.59 -3.81
C ARG A 56 12.88 21.29 -2.60
N LEU A 57 13.23 20.05 -2.37
CA LEU A 57 14.19 19.69 -1.32
C LEU A 57 15.55 20.40 -1.50
N LYS A 58 16.05 20.46 -2.73
CA LYS A 58 17.30 21.16 -3.08
C LYS A 58 17.21 22.68 -2.87
N GLU A 59 16.06 23.28 -3.16
CA GLU A 59 15.81 24.68 -2.89
C GLU A 59 15.80 25.00 -1.39
N LEU A 60 15.16 24.14 -0.58
CA LEU A 60 15.13 24.26 0.88
C LEU A 60 16.51 24.09 1.51
N SER A 61 17.31 23.15 0.99
CA SER A 61 18.68 22.95 1.49
C SER A 61 19.55 24.20 1.33
N ARG A 62 19.35 24.96 0.26
CA ARG A 62 20.05 26.24 0.02
C ARG A 62 19.60 27.36 0.96
N GLN A 63 18.37 27.27 1.49
CA GLN A 63 17.83 28.24 2.45
C GLN A 63 18.32 28.01 3.88
N GLY A 64 18.97 26.87 4.14
CA GLY A 64 19.49 26.49 5.46
C GLY A 64 18.51 25.59 6.25
N ILE A 65 18.90 24.33 6.38
CA ILE A 65 18.19 23.35 7.21
C ILE A 65 18.82 23.35 8.60
N LYS A 66 18.03 23.75 9.60
CA LYS A 66 18.48 23.80 11.00
C LYS A 66 18.40 22.46 11.68
N ALA A 67 17.37 21.67 11.37
CA ALA A 67 17.21 20.32 11.88
C ALA A 67 16.51 19.42 10.85
N LEU A 68 16.94 18.15 10.79
CA LEU A 68 16.31 17.09 10.04
C LEU A 68 15.88 16.00 11.00
N ILE A 69 14.56 15.74 11.07
CA ILE A 69 13.98 14.64 11.82
C ILE A 69 13.59 13.57 10.80
N VAL A 70 14.21 12.40 10.88
CA VAL A 70 14.13 11.36 9.85
C VAL A 70 13.95 9.99 10.50
N ASP A 71 13.19 9.11 9.83
CA ASP A 71 13.17 7.68 10.18
C ASP A 71 14.56 7.05 9.95
N CYS A 72 15.03 6.31 10.92
CA CYS A 72 16.35 5.66 10.92
C CYS A 72 16.27 4.12 11.05
N LEU A 73 15.09 3.52 10.82
CA LEU A 73 14.85 2.08 11.01
C LEU A 73 15.88 1.21 10.27
N TYR A 74 16.29 1.63 9.07
CA TYR A 74 17.25 0.91 8.22
C TYR A 74 18.60 1.64 8.10
N ALA A 75 18.96 2.50 9.05
CA ALA A 75 20.20 3.29 8.96
C ALA A 75 21.49 2.44 8.96
N SER A 76 21.44 1.23 9.52
CA SER A 76 22.53 0.26 9.53
C SER A 76 22.53 -0.73 8.35
N ASP A 77 21.57 -0.59 7.41
CA ASP A 77 21.42 -1.49 6.26
C ASP A 77 21.89 -0.77 4.98
N ASP A 78 22.99 -1.22 4.39
CA ASP A 78 23.57 -0.64 3.18
C ASP A 78 22.76 -0.93 1.91
N ARG A 79 21.74 -1.79 2.00
CA ARG A 79 20.91 -2.15 0.85
C ARG A 79 20.00 -1.00 0.43
N LYS A 80 20.01 -0.70 -0.85
CA LYS A 80 19.06 0.25 -1.43
C LYS A 80 17.69 -0.39 -1.58
N THR A 81 16.65 0.23 -1.03
CA THR A 81 15.27 -0.21 -1.23
C THR A 81 14.89 -0.16 -2.72
N PRO A 82 14.48 -1.29 -3.34
CA PRO A 82 14.07 -1.32 -4.75
C PRO A 82 12.86 -0.43 -5.03
N SER A 83 12.76 0.09 -6.26
CA SER A 83 11.58 0.86 -6.66
C SER A 83 10.31 -0.01 -6.71
N GLU A 84 9.15 0.62 -6.62
CA GLU A 84 7.87 -0.10 -6.77
C GLU A 84 7.73 -0.71 -8.18
N LYS A 85 8.38 -0.13 -9.19
CA LYS A 85 8.45 -0.71 -10.53
C LYS A 85 9.14 -2.08 -10.54
N ILE A 86 10.23 -2.23 -9.78
CA ILE A 86 10.93 -3.53 -9.65
C ILE A 86 10.05 -4.53 -8.92
N ALA A 87 9.43 -4.12 -7.81
CA ALA A 87 8.52 -4.98 -7.06
C ALA A 87 7.31 -5.42 -7.91
N ARG A 88 6.81 -4.53 -8.79
CA ARG A 88 5.78 -4.88 -9.77
C ARG A 88 6.25 -5.94 -10.76
N GLY A 89 7.48 -5.82 -11.29
CA GLY A 89 8.06 -6.83 -12.19
C GLY A 89 8.16 -8.20 -11.53
N LEU A 90 8.72 -8.26 -10.31
CA LEU A 90 8.80 -9.52 -9.54
C LEU A 90 7.42 -10.13 -9.27
N LEU A 91 6.43 -9.30 -8.98
CA LEU A 91 5.05 -9.76 -8.80
C LEU A 91 4.46 -10.30 -10.11
N GLU A 92 4.73 -9.64 -11.23
CA GLU A 92 4.32 -10.08 -12.57
C GLU A 92 4.90 -11.46 -12.90
N ASP A 93 6.19 -11.65 -12.66
CA ASP A 93 6.84 -12.95 -12.86
C ASP A 93 6.13 -14.05 -12.07
N VAL A 94 5.91 -13.86 -10.77
CA VAL A 94 5.22 -14.86 -9.93
C VAL A 94 3.80 -15.16 -10.45
N PHE A 95 3.06 -14.13 -10.87
CA PHE A 95 1.67 -14.31 -11.32
C PHE A 95 1.56 -15.09 -12.62
N PHE A 96 2.51 -14.94 -13.54
CA PHE A 96 2.42 -15.50 -14.89
C PHE A 96 3.34 -16.69 -15.16
N THR A 97 4.36 -16.93 -14.33
CA THR A 97 5.24 -18.10 -14.47
C THR A 97 4.82 -19.28 -13.59
N THR A 98 4.08 -19.02 -12.50
CA THR A 98 3.55 -20.08 -11.64
C THR A 98 2.28 -20.68 -12.26
N ASP A 99 2.19 -22.01 -12.34
CA ASP A 99 0.93 -22.65 -12.75
C ASP A 99 -0.12 -22.50 -11.65
N ASN A 100 -1.08 -21.64 -11.93
CA ASN A 100 -2.17 -21.33 -11.01
C ASN A 100 -3.56 -21.60 -11.62
N ARG A 101 -3.63 -22.23 -12.79
CA ARG A 101 -4.87 -22.40 -13.57
C ARG A 101 -5.96 -23.13 -12.82
N ASN A 102 -5.61 -24.11 -12.01
CA ASN A 102 -6.54 -24.95 -11.26
C ASN A 102 -6.66 -24.57 -9.78
N SER A 103 -6.01 -23.49 -9.32
CA SER A 103 -5.94 -23.11 -7.92
C SER A 103 -6.50 -21.72 -7.67
N GLY A 104 -7.04 -21.49 -6.48
CA GLY A 104 -7.32 -20.15 -5.98
C GLY A 104 -6.02 -19.41 -5.68
N MET A 105 -6.04 -18.09 -5.80
CA MET A 105 -4.89 -17.26 -5.47
C MET A 105 -5.19 -16.39 -4.24
N ILE A 106 -4.28 -16.40 -3.27
CA ILE A 106 -4.32 -15.49 -2.13
C ILE A 106 -3.03 -14.66 -2.13
N VAL A 107 -3.18 -13.35 -2.11
CA VAL A 107 -2.06 -12.41 -2.01
C VAL A 107 -2.20 -11.59 -0.74
N THR A 108 -1.13 -11.52 0.03
CA THR A 108 -1.08 -10.70 1.23
C THR A 108 -0.16 -9.51 1.05
N THR A 109 -0.59 -8.36 1.55
CA THR A 109 0.19 -7.13 1.50
C THR A 109 -0.31 -6.12 2.53
N PHE A 110 0.45 -5.05 2.74
CA PHE A 110 -0.02 -3.90 3.53
C PHE A 110 -1.25 -3.25 2.88
N SER A 111 -2.29 -3.06 3.66
CA SER A 111 -3.54 -2.46 3.18
C SER A 111 -3.40 -0.99 2.76
N SER A 112 -2.38 -0.29 3.25
CA SER A 112 -2.05 1.10 2.89
C SER A 112 -1.31 1.22 1.56
N HIS A 113 -0.76 0.11 1.01
CA HIS A 113 0.10 0.15 -0.17
C HIS A 113 -0.70 0.19 -1.48
N ILE A 114 -1.36 1.32 -1.76
CA ILE A 114 -2.31 1.47 -2.88
C ILE A 114 -1.65 1.18 -4.24
N ALA A 115 -0.38 1.56 -4.44
CA ALA A 115 0.34 1.24 -5.68
C ALA A 115 0.50 -0.29 -5.89
N ARG A 116 0.80 -1.03 -4.81
CA ARG A 116 0.89 -2.49 -4.84
C ARG A 116 -0.47 -3.13 -5.12
N LEU A 117 -1.53 -2.63 -4.47
CA LEU A 117 -2.91 -3.08 -4.69
C LEU A 117 -3.35 -2.86 -6.13
N LYS A 118 -2.93 -1.74 -6.77
CA LYS A 118 -3.14 -1.49 -8.20
C LYS A 118 -2.50 -2.60 -9.06
N SER A 119 -1.22 -2.89 -8.83
CA SER A 119 -0.49 -3.92 -9.59
C SER A 119 -1.13 -5.30 -9.44
N ILE A 120 -1.48 -5.70 -8.21
CA ILE A 120 -2.17 -6.97 -7.93
C ILE A 120 -3.50 -7.04 -8.68
N THR A 121 -4.27 -5.95 -8.67
CA THR A 121 -5.58 -5.89 -9.35
C THR A 121 -5.43 -6.03 -10.85
N GLU A 122 -4.49 -5.31 -11.46
CA GLU A 122 -4.22 -5.39 -12.90
C GLU A 122 -3.81 -6.80 -13.34
N PHE A 123 -2.96 -7.46 -12.57
CA PHE A 123 -2.52 -8.82 -12.89
C PHE A 123 -3.63 -9.86 -12.68
N GLY A 124 -4.43 -9.71 -11.63
CA GLY A 124 -5.59 -10.57 -11.41
C GLY A 124 -6.57 -10.49 -12.57
N LYS A 125 -6.84 -9.30 -13.09
CA LYS A 125 -7.67 -9.10 -14.29
C LYS A 125 -7.07 -9.74 -15.54
N ARG A 126 -5.75 -9.57 -15.76
CA ARG A 126 -5.05 -10.21 -16.89
C ARG A 126 -5.13 -11.74 -16.83
N LEU A 127 -5.21 -12.32 -15.64
CA LEU A 127 -5.45 -13.76 -15.43
C LEU A 127 -6.93 -14.15 -15.54
N GLY A 128 -7.83 -13.22 -15.86
CA GLY A 128 -9.28 -13.46 -15.94
C GLY A 128 -9.94 -13.71 -14.59
N ARG A 129 -9.33 -13.29 -13.48
CA ARG A 129 -9.85 -13.53 -12.14
C ARG A 129 -10.64 -12.35 -11.60
N GLU A 130 -11.69 -12.66 -10.85
CA GLU A 130 -12.42 -11.69 -10.05
C GLU A 130 -11.57 -11.32 -8.82
N VAL A 131 -11.19 -10.05 -8.70
CA VAL A 131 -10.32 -9.58 -7.63
C VAL A 131 -11.15 -9.15 -6.43
N VAL A 132 -10.87 -9.78 -5.28
CA VAL A 132 -11.65 -9.62 -4.04
C VAL A 132 -10.74 -9.15 -2.91
N PHE A 133 -11.09 -8.05 -2.28
CA PHE A 133 -10.37 -7.54 -1.12
C PHE A 133 -11.12 -7.87 0.16
N LEU A 134 -10.43 -8.51 1.10
CA LEU A 134 -11.00 -8.98 2.36
C LEU A 134 -10.43 -8.20 3.54
N GLY A 135 -11.31 -7.65 4.36
CA GLY A 135 -10.95 -7.06 5.63
C GLY A 135 -11.21 -5.56 5.76
N ARG A 136 -11.32 -5.12 7.02
CA ARG A 136 -11.66 -3.74 7.37
C ARG A 136 -10.58 -2.73 6.99
N SER A 137 -9.32 -3.07 7.17
CA SER A 137 -8.20 -2.17 6.86
C SER A 137 -8.08 -1.92 5.36
N LEU A 138 -8.18 -2.96 4.50
CA LEU A 138 -8.22 -2.78 3.05
C LEU A 138 -9.37 -1.87 2.62
N ASN A 139 -10.57 -2.09 3.16
CA ASN A 139 -11.70 -1.21 2.88
C ASN A 139 -11.43 0.25 3.29
N LYS A 140 -10.86 0.46 4.49
CA LYS A 140 -10.56 1.81 5.00
C LYS A 140 -9.60 2.55 4.05
N TYR A 141 -8.47 1.92 3.72
CA TYR A 141 -7.45 2.57 2.87
C TYR A 141 -7.89 2.74 1.42
N VAL A 142 -8.54 1.75 0.83
CA VAL A 142 -9.07 1.85 -0.54
C VAL A 142 -10.17 2.90 -0.64
N THR A 143 -11.06 2.98 0.37
CA THR A 143 -12.11 4.01 0.40
C THR A 143 -11.49 5.41 0.55
N ALA A 144 -10.49 5.58 1.42
CA ALA A 144 -9.79 6.84 1.57
C ALA A 144 -9.10 7.25 0.26
N ALA A 145 -8.37 6.32 -0.38
CA ALA A 145 -7.73 6.56 -1.68
C ALA A 145 -8.74 6.92 -2.77
N ARG A 146 -9.91 6.25 -2.81
CA ARG A 146 -11.00 6.58 -3.73
C ARG A 146 -11.50 8.01 -3.53
N ASN A 147 -11.70 8.41 -2.27
CA ASN A 147 -12.26 9.72 -1.94
C ASN A 147 -11.34 10.89 -2.37
N VAL A 148 -10.03 10.65 -2.48
CA VAL A 148 -9.05 11.63 -2.97
C VAL A 148 -8.65 11.39 -4.44
N GLY A 149 -9.39 10.55 -5.19
CA GLY A 149 -9.13 10.30 -6.60
C GLY A 149 -7.89 9.44 -6.88
N ALA A 150 -7.34 8.78 -5.87
CA ALA A 150 -6.06 8.05 -5.94
C ALA A 150 -6.21 6.52 -6.01
N CYS A 151 -7.42 6.01 -6.33
CA CYS A 151 -7.69 4.59 -6.52
C CYS A 151 -8.27 4.30 -7.91
N PRO A 152 -7.44 4.27 -8.98
CA PRO A 152 -7.92 4.10 -10.35
C PRO A 152 -8.55 2.72 -10.62
N PHE A 153 -8.28 1.73 -9.78
CA PHE A 153 -8.74 0.34 -9.92
C PHE A 153 -10.01 0.02 -9.10
N ILE A 154 -10.67 1.03 -8.52
CA ILE A 154 -11.82 0.80 -7.63
C ILE A 154 -12.97 0.03 -8.29
N LYS A 155 -13.17 0.20 -9.61
CA LYS A 155 -14.22 -0.50 -10.37
C LYS A 155 -13.87 -1.97 -10.67
N ASP A 156 -12.63 -2.35 -10.49
CA ASP A 156 -12.09 -3.66 -10.84
C ASP A 156 -12.01 -4.62 -9.65
N ILE A 157 -12.44 -4.18 -8.48
CA ILE A 157 -12.35 -4.96 -7.25
C ILE A 157 -13.70 -5.07 -6.55
N ARG A 158 -13.85 -6.12 -5.74
CA ARG A 158 -14.94 -6.25 -4.78
C ARG A 158 -14.41 -6.16 -3.35
N LEU A 159 -15.02 -5.29 -2.55
CA LEU A 159 -14.68 -5.11 -1.14
C LEU A 159 -15.66 -5.86 -0.24
N PHE A 160 -15.17 -6.80 0.57
CA PHE A 160 -15.99 -7.54 1.53
C PHE A 160 -15.56 -7.19 2.96
N THR A 161 -16.38 -6.42 3.64
CA THR A 161 -16.06 -5.82 4.94
C THR A 161 -16.95 -6.28 6.09
N PHE A 162 -18.24 -6.47 5.82
CA PHE A 162 -19.20 -6.83 6.85
C PHE A 162 -19.22 -8.35 7.07
N ARG A 163 -19.25 -8.79 8.34
CA ARG A 163 -19.14 -10.19 8.73
C ARG A 163 -20.09 -11.12 7.96
N LYS A 164 -21.39 -10.80 7.95
CA LYS A 164 -22.41 -11.62 7.23
C LYS A 164 -22.14 -11.69 5.72
N GLN A 165 -21.80 -10.56 5.10
CA GLN A 165 -21.48 -10.49 3.67
C GLN A 165 -20.17 -11.25 3.36
N LEU A 166 -19.17 -11.10 4.23
CA LEU A 166 -17.88 -11.80 4.12
C LEU A 166 -18.10 -13.31 4.13
N GLU A 167 -18.79 -13.84 5.12
CA GLU A 167 -19.05 -15.29 5.24
C GLU A 167 -19.83 -15.86 4.04
N LYS A 168 -20.89 -15.16 3.59
CA LYS A 168 -21.66 -15.56 2.40
C LYS A 168 -20.77 -15.62 1.15
N ASN A 169 -19.94 -14.60 0.93
CA ASN A 169 -19.10 -14.51 -0.25
C ASN A 169 -17.94 -15.52 -0.20
N LEU A 170 -17.34 -15.76 0.98
CA LEU A 170 -16.31 -16.78 1.14
C LEU A 170 -16.82 -18.17 0.86
N LYS A 171 -18.07 -18.49 1.27
CA LYS A 171 -18.72 -19.77 0.91
C LYS A 171 -18.89 -19.89 -0.61
N ARG A 172 -19.21 -18.78 -1.32
CA ARG A 172 -19.32 -18.77 -2.78
C ARG A 172 -17.95 -18.98 -3.44
N ILE A 173 -16.93 -18.25 -2.97
CA ILE A 173 -15.56 -18.36 -3.45
C ILE A 173 -15.04 -19.80 -3.27
N ASN A 174 -15.33 -20.41 -2.13
CA ASN A 174 -14.87 -21.76 -1.82
C ASN A 174 -15.40 -22.86 -2.77
N ARG A 175 -16.49 -22.60 -3.50
CA ARG A 175 -17.05 -23.53 -4.50
C ARG A 175 -16.29 -23.51 -5.82
N ASP A 176 -15.64 -22.39 -6.17
CA ASP A 176 -14.85 -22.27 -7.40
C ASP A 176 -13.72 -21.25 -7.19
N LYS A 177 -12.71 -21.65 -6.42
CA LYS A 177 -11.60 -20.79 -6.02
C LYS A 177 -10.81 -20.27 -7.20
N ARG A 178 -10.75 -21.01 -8.31
CA ARG A 178 -9.99 -20.66 -9.52
C ARG A 178 -10.40 -19.34 -10.14
N LYS A 179 -11.66 -18.95 -9.95
CA LYS A 179 -12.19 -17.68 -10.48
C LYS A 179 -11.72 -16.45 -9.72
N TYR A 180 -11.07 -16.63 -8.57
CA TYR A 180 -10.82 -15.53 -7.65
C TYR A 180 -9.35 -15.32 -7.37
N LEU A 181 -8.98 -14.03 -7.27
CA LEU A 181 -7.78 -13.55 -6.62
C LEU A 181 -8.19 -12.84 -5.34
N ILE A 182 -7.81 -13.39 -4.20
CA ILE A 182 -8.12 -12.85 -2.89
C ILE A 182 -6.94 -12.02 -2.39
N VAL A 183 -7.20 -10.77 -2.00
CA VAL A 183 -6.21 -9.89 -1.37
C VAL A 183 -6.61 -9.67 0.08
N CYS A 184 -5.69 -9.91 1.00
CA CYS A 184 -5.94 -9.75 2.43
C CYS A 184 -4.67 -9.35 3.21
N THR A 185 -4.81 -9.13 4.51
CA THR A 185 -3.69 -8.92 5.45
C THR A 185 -3.19 -10.24 6.01
N GLY A 186 -1.98 -10.27 6.54
CA GLY A 186 -1.37 -11.46 7.17
C GLY A 186 0.03 -11.80 6.66
N HIS A 187 0.68 -10.89 5.88
CA HIS A 187 2.01 -11.13 5.28
C HIS A 187 3.15 -11.12 6.31
N GLN A 188 2.92 -10.58 7.51
CA GLN A 188 3.88 -10.60 8.62
C GLN A 188 3.52 -11.65 9.69
N GLY A 189 2.52 -12.50 9.44
CA GLY A 189 2.05 -13.48 10.41
C GLY A 189 1.24 -12.85 11.56
N GLU A 190 0.67 -11.65 11.35
CA GLU A 190 -0.03 -10.90 12.40
C GLU A 190 -1.24 -11.69 12.95
N PRO A 191 -1.29 -11.94 14.27
CA PRO A 191 -2.43 -12.60 14.89
C PRO A 191 -3.75 -11.86 14.62
N GLY A 192 -4.79 -12.61 14.29
CA GLY A 192 -6.12 -12.05 13.98
C GLY A 192 -6.24 -11.40 12.60
N SER A 193 -5.19 -11.42 11.79
CA SER A 193 -5.26 -11.03 10.37
C SER A 193 -6.24 -11.92 9.60
N ILE A 194 -6.63 -11.51 8.39
CA ILE A 194 -7.57 -12.32 7.59
C ILE A 194 -6.94 -13.66 7.23
N LEU A 195 -5.65 -13.69 6.84
CA LEU A 195 -4.98 -14.94 6.52
C LEU A 195 -4.86 -15.86 7.75
N ASP A 196 -4.47 -15.34 8.92
CA ASP A 196 -4.42 -16.09 10.18
C ASP A 196 -5.79 -16.71 10.53
N ARG A 197 -6.86 -15.94 10.37
CA ARG A 197 -8.23 -16.44 10.61
C ARG A 197 -8.68 -17.50 9.60
N ILE A 198 -8.26 -17.39 8.34
CA ILE A 198 -8.50 -18.43 7.33
C ILE A 198 -7.74 -19.70 7.70
N SER A 199 -6.46 -19.61 8.04
CA SER A 199 -5.61 -20.75 8.38
C SER A 199 -6.11 -21.52 9.61
N ARG A 200 -6.71 -20.81 10.57
CA ARG A 200 -7.34 -21.39 11.78
C ARG A 200 -8.77 -21.89 11.57
N GLY A 201 -9.30 -21.85 10.34
CA GLY A 201 -10.68 -22.26 10.05
C GLY A 201 -11.76 -21.35 10.64
N GLN A 202 -11.41 -20.13 11.08
CA GLN A 202 -12.36 -19.15 11.63
C GLN A 202 -13.18 -18.45 10.55
N LEU A 203 -12.82 -18.62 9.29
CA LEU A 203 -13.54 -18.12 8.13
C LEU A 203 -13.84 -19.28 7.17
N PRO A 204 -14.99 -19.25 6.47
CA PRO A 204 -15.43 -20.35 5.62
C PRO A 204 -14.72 -20.37 4.25
N LEU A 205 -13.40 -20.25 4.25
CA LEU A 205 -12.53 -20.47 3.10
C LEU A 205 -11.52 -21.54 3.47
N LYS A 206 -11.52 -22.66 2.76
CA LYS A 206 -10.61 -23.76 3.01
C LYS A 206 -9.32 -23.57 2.22
N LEU A 207 -8.18 -23.82 2.88
CA LEU A 207 -6.86 -23.93 2.25
C LEU A 207 -6.58 -25.43 2.10
N ASP A 208 -6.97 -25.98 0.99
CA ASP A 208 -6.77 -27.38 0.60
C ASP A 208 -5.85 -27.47 -0.63
N LYS A 209 -5.37 -28.66 -0.93
CA LYS A 209 -4.45 -28.91 -2.05
C LYS A 209 -5.17 -29.12 -3.40
N GLU A 210 -6.50 -28.92 -3.44
CA GLU A 210 -7.30 -29.06 -4.66
C GLU A 210 -7.40 -27.76 -5.44
#